data_6222486efcadc2f4cd5ca9d0a33303ad
#
_entry.id   6222486efcadc2f4cd5ca9d0a33303ad
#
_cell.length_a   1.000
_cell.length_b   1.000
_cell.length_c   1.000
_cell.angle_alpha   90.00
_cell.angle_beta   90.00
_cell.angle_gamma   90.00
#
_symmetry.space_group_name_H-M   'P 1'
#
loop_
_entity.id
_entity.type
_entity.pdbx_description
1 polymer ?
#
loop_
_entity_poly.entity_id
_entity_poly.type
_entity_poly.pdbx_seq_one_letter_code
_entity_poly.pdbx_strand_id
1 'polypeptide(L)'
;VYKRQDYSCNKEVNQWAKSNLNEIKKMKVAEWYSINDIVYQKAAYVAFDSNQRKELWLSKLQETLKLDWTNAEKEHISKLIYLIEDNSNLFDNKVSVDDKTDLAIYQWKEYALEQLRWDHELIFSIIKTPEKLNANKKLDTSLYKTPATKNNSESDGNKQPLCNCNSNESHKWFLCSLWFHKCHIGVCEVRSKDCGDLWLYECNGLCV
;
A
#
# COMPACT_ATOMS: atom_id res chain seq x y z
N VAL A 1 10.06 28.34 1.30
CA VAL A 1 10.43 27.44 0.19
C VAL A 1 9.57 26.20 0.35
N TYR A 2 8.52 26.08 -0.48
CA TYR A 2 7.74 24.84 -0.55
C TYR A 2 8.66 23.74 -1.11
N LYS A 3 9.11 22.82 -0.25
CA LYS A 3 9.71 21.57 -0.73
C LYS A 3 8.62 20.83 -1.51
N ARG A 4 8.82 20.71 -2.82
CA ARG A 4 7.95 19.92 -3.70
C ARG A 4 7.86 18.52 -3.11
N GLN A 5 6.64 17.99 -2.99
CA GLN A 5 6.42 16.59 -2.69
C GLN A 5 7.17 15.73 -3.71
N ASP A 6 8.18 15.00 -3.26
CA ASP A 6 8.86 14.03 -4.06
C ASP A 6 8.02 12.75 -4.08
N TYR A 7 8.09 12.01 -5.17
CA TYR A 7 7.29 10.80 -5.40
C TYR A 7 8.01 9.53 -4.93
N SER A 8 9.30 9.61 -4.65
CA SER A 8 10.12 8.50 -4.18
C SER A 8 11.40 9.01 -3.52
N CYS A 9 11.88 8.31 -2.48
CA CYS A 9 13.21 8.54 -1.92
C CYS A 9 14.34 8.06 -2.87
N ASN A 10 14.04 7.18 -3.81
CA ASN A 10 14.97 6.81 -4.86
C ASN A 10 15.03 7.92 -5.91
N LYS A 11 16.22 8.51 -6.10
CA LYS A 11 16.43 9.66 -6.97
C LYS A 11 16.03 9.39 -8.42
N GLU A 12 16.36 8.22 -8.94
CA GLU A 12 16.04 7.82 -10.33
C GLU A 12 14.52 7.66 -10.50
N VAL A 13 13.87 6.93 -9.60
CA VAL A 13 12.42 6.70 -9.61
C VAL A 13 11.66 8.02 -9.42
N ASN A 14 12.14 8.88 -8.53
CA ASN A 14 11.56 10.21 -8.34
C ASN A 14 11.65 11.07 -9.60
N GLN A 15 12.81 11.03 -10.30
CA GLN A 15 12.98 11.74 -11.57
C GLN A 15 12.07 11.16 -12.65
N TRP A 16 11.95 9.82 -12.72
CA TRP A 16 11.02 9.16 -13.63
C TRP A 16 9.57 9.62 -13.38
N ALA A 17 9.11 9.62 -12.13
CA ALA A 17 7.76 10.06 -11.81
C ALA A 17 7.51 11.53 -12.18
N LYS A 18 8.50 12.41 -11.95
CA LYS A 18 8.43 13.82 -12.37
C LYS A 18 8.34 13.98 -13.88
N SER A 19 9.14 13.21 -14.62
CA SER A 19 9.19 13.30 -16.09
C SER A 19 7.94 12.71 -16.76
N ASN A 20 7.28 11.75 -16.12
CA ASN A 20 6.08 11.06 -16.62
C ASN A 20 4.78 11.50 -15.90
N LEU A 21 4.79 12.65 -15.20
CA LEU A 21 3.66 13.05 -14.36
C LEU A 21 2.35 13.20 -15.14
N ASN A 22 2.40 13.67 -16.38
CA ASN A 22 1.22 13.85 -17.22
C ASN A 22 0.61 12.51 -17.65
N GLU A 23 1.45 11.52 -17.93
CA GLU A 23 1.03 10.14 -18.23
C GLU A 23 0.48 9.47 -16.98
N ILE A 24 1.16 9.61 -15.86
CA ILE A 24 0.73 9.03 -14.57
C ILE A 24 -0.65 9.58 -14.16
N LYS A 25 -0.90 10.87 -14.32
CA LYS A 25 -2.22 11.47 -14.03
C LYS A 25 -3.36 10.99 -14.92
N LYS A 26 -3.06 10.37 -16.05
CA LYS A 26 -4.04 9.77 -16.96
C LYS A 26 -4.03 8.24 -16.92
N MET A 27 -3.11 7.67 -16.18
CA MET A 27 -2.88 6.24 -16.08
C MET A 27 -4.11 5.52 -15.54
N LYS A 28 -4.51 4.48 -16.23
CA LYS A 28 -5.59 3.58 -15.80
C LYS A 28 -5.05 2.47 -14.94
N VAL A 29 -5.93 1.82 -14.19
CA VAL A 29 -5.59 0.70 -13.31
C VAL A 29 -4.81 -0.41 -14.02
N ALA A 30 -5.20 -0.77 -15.26
CA ALA A 30 -4.49 -1.80 -16.03
C ALA A 30 -3.05 -1.41 -16.38
N GLU A 31 -2.81 -0.13 -16.67
CA GLU A 31 -1.49 0.40 -16.98
C GLU A 31 -0.60 0.41 -15.73
N TRP A 32 -1.17 0.72 -14.55
CA TRP A 32 -0.45 0.63 -13.29
C TRP A 32 0.02 -0.80 -13.01
N TYR A 33 -0.84 -1.80 -13.22
CA TYR A 33 -0.46 -3.22 -13.08
C TYR A 33 0.59 -3.69 -14.11
N SER A 34 0.78 -2.97 -15.22
CA SER A 34 1.82 -3.29 -16.20
C SER A 34 3.22 -2.82 -15.79
N ILE A 35 3.34 -2.02 -14.74
CA ILE A 35 4.63 -1.60 -14.19
C ILE A 35 5.26 -2.78 -13.44
N ASN A 36 6.37 -3.32 -13.96
CA ASN A 36 6.99 -4.54 -13.46
C ASN A 36 7.95 -4.32 -12.26
N ASP A 37 7.88 -3.17 -11.60
CA ASP A 37 8.73 -2.82 -10.46
C ASP A 37 7.91 -2.10 -9.38
N ILE A 38 7.89 -2.66 -8.18
CA ILE A 38 7.12 -2.16 -7.05
C ILE A 38 7.52 -0.73 -6.65
N VAL A 39 8.79 -0.34 -6.83
CA VAL A 39 9.25 1.00 -6.46
C VAL A 39 8.69 2.04 -7.42
N TYR A 40 8.59 1.71 -8.71
CA TYR A 40 7.94 2.56 -9.73
C TYR A 40 6.42 2.57 -9.57
N GLN A 41 5.79 1.43 -9.24
CA GLN A 41 4.36 1.36 -8.93
C GLN A 41 4.00 2.28 -7.75
N LYS A 42 4.79 2.24 -6.67
CA LYS A 42 4.59 3.11 -5.51
C LYS A 42 4.77 4.59 -5.87
N ALA A 43 5.77 4.94 -6.65
CA ALA A 43 5.98 6.31 -7.11
C ALA A 43 4.81 6.82 -7.98
N ALA A 44 4.28 5.99 -8.87
CA ALA A 44 3.08 6.28 -9.63
C ALA A 44 1.86 6.47 -8.72
N TYR A 45 1.65 5.59 -7.74
CA TYR A 45 0.58 5.71 -6.76
C TYR A 45 0.65 7.01 -5.94
N VAL A 46 1.84 7.41 -5.51
CA VAL A 46 2.04 8.68 -4.80
C VAL A 46 1.66 9.88 -5.68
N ALA A 47 1.88 9.78 -6.99
CA ALA A 47 1.52 10.82 -7.96
C ALA A 47 0.04 10.79 -8.40
N PHE A 48 -0.70 9.73 -8.09
CA PHE A 48 -2.13 9.59 -8.36
C PHE A 48 -2.95 10.63 -7.58
N ASP A 49 -4.07 11.05 -8.15
CA ASP A 49 -5.10 11.76 -7.42
C ASP A 49 -5.94 10.78 -6.56
N SER A 50 -6.84 11.33 -5.76
CA SER A 50 -7.69 10.54 -4.84
C SER A 50 -8.60 9.56 -5.59
N ASN A 51 -9.10 9.93 -6.78
CA ASN A 51 -9.97 9.06 -7.58
C ASN A 51 -9.18 7.88 -8.16
N GLN A 52 -8.00 8.12 -8.71
CA GLN A 52 -7.14 7.05 -9.25
C GLN A 52 -6.77 6.04 -8.15
N ARG A 53 -6.46 6.51 -6.93
CA ARG A 53 -6.19 5.65 -5.78
C ARG A 53 -7.41 4.85 -5.38
N LYS A 54 -8.58 5.50 -5.29
CA LYS A 54 -9.86 4.85 -5.01
C LYS A 54 -10.17 3.76 -6.04
N GLU A 55 -10.05 4.06 -7.33
CA GLU A 55 -10.28 3.11 -8.41
C GLU A 55 -9.34 1.90 -8.35
N LEU A 56 -8.06 2.12 -8.04
CA LEU A 56 -7.09 1.05 -7.92
C LEU A 56 -7.49 0.07 -6.81
N TRP A 57 -7.82 0.57 -5.61
CA TRP A 57 -8.24 -0.26 -4.49
C TRP A 57 -9.58 -0.95 -4.72
N LEU A 58 -10.57 -0.26 -5.29
CA LEU A 58 -11.84 -0.87 -5.65
C LEU A 58 -11.66 -1.99 -6.69
N SER A 59 -10.86 -1.73 -7.73
CA SER A 59 -10.54 -2.75 -8.73
C SER A 59 -9.88 -3.99 -8.10
N LYS A 60 -8.89 -3.79 -7.21
CA LYS A 60 -8.24 -4.87 -6.45
C LYS A 60 -9.26 -5.71 -5.69
N LEU A 61 -10.11 -5.07 -4.89
CA LEU A 61 -11.08 -5.77 -4.04
C LEU A 61 -12.18 -6.47 -4.86
N GLN A 62 -12.63 -5.85 -5.96
CA GLN A 62 -13.58 -6.47 -6.88
C GLN A 62 -12.99 -7.71 -7.58
N GLU A 63 -11.72 -7.66 -8.01
CA GLU A 63 -11.03 -8.85 -8.54
C GLU A 63 -10.84 -9.92 -7.45
N THR A 64 -10.53 -9.51 -6.21
CA THR A 64 -10.45 -10.43 -5.07
C THR A 64 -11.77 -11.16 -4.84
N LEU A 65 -12.92 -10.48 -4.93
CA LEU A 65 -14.26 -11.09 -4.77
C LEU A 65 -14.59 -12.17 -5.81
N LYS A 66 -13.92 -12.18 -6.96
CA LYS A 66 -14.16 -13.20 -8.00
C LYS A 66 -13.52 -14.54 -7.68
N LEU A 67 -12.65 -14.60 -6.69
CA LEU A 67 -12.02 -15.84 -6.27
C LEU A 67 -13.01 -16.75 -5.52
N ASP A 68 -12.60 -17.98 -5.27
CA ASP A 68 -13.43 -18.97 -4.60
C ASP A 68 -13.50 -18.70 -3.08
N TRP A 69 -14.52 -17.98 -2.67
CA TRP A 69 -14.81 -17.59 -1.29
C TRP A 69 -16.15 -18.16 -0.84
N THR A 70 -16.27 -18.44 0.44
CA THR A 70 -17.57 -18.65 1.09
C THR A 70 -18.39 -17.34 1.08
N ASN A 71 -19.70 -17.44 1.33
CA ASN A 71 -20.57 -16.25 1.39
C ASN A 71 -20.13 -15.29 2.51
N ALA A 72 -19.73 -15.83 3.68
CA ALA A 72 -19.26 -15.02 4.80
C ALA A 72 -17.96 -14.26 4.46
N GLU A 73 -17.03 -14.89 3.75
CA GLU A 73 -15.79 -14.25 3.30
C GLU A 73 -16.06 -13.17 2.25
N LYS A 74 -16.96 -13.43 1.30
CA LYS A 74 -17.38 -12.41 0.30
C LYS A 74 -18.01 -11.21 0.96
N GLU A 75 -18.92 -11.43 1.89
CA GLU A 75 -19.54 -10.35 2.68
C GLU A 75 -18.48 -9.55 3.43
N HIS A 76 -17.51 -10.23 4.02
CA HIS A 76 -16.45 -9.58 4.76
C HIS A 76 -15.53 -8.72 3.88
N ILE A 77 -15.12 -9.21 2.70
CA ILE A 77 -14.37 -8.43 1.70
C ILE A 77 -15.20 -7.22 1.23
N SER A 78 -16.51 -7.41 1.02
CA SER A 78 -17.41 -6.34 0.57
C SER A 78 -17.48 -5.18 1.58
N LYS A 79 -17.26 -5.42 2.88
CA LYS A 79 -17.19 -4.34 3.89
C LYS A 79 -16.07 -3.34 3.61
N LEU A 80 -14.92 -3.79 3.06
CA LEU A 80 -13.86 -2.85 2.63
C LEU A 80 -14.30 -2.04 1.41
N ILE A 81 -15.02 -2.63 0.48
CA ILE A 81 -15.56 -1.91 -0.69
C ILE A 81 -16.50 -0.81 -0.22
N TYR A 82 -17.47 -1.14 0.65
CA TYR A 82 -18.40 -0.15 1.21
C TYR A 82 -17.67 0.95 2.00
N LEU A 83 -16.65 0.60 2.79
CA LEU A 83 -15.83 1.58 3.52
C LEU A 83 -15.19 2.60 2.56
N ILE A 84 -14.69 2.12 1.41
CA ILE A 84 -14.07 2.96 0.38
C ILE A 84 -15.11 3.79 -0.38
N GLU A 85 -16.26 3.20 -0.71
CA GLU A 85 -17.32 3.88 -1.48
C GLU A 85 -17.99 4.98 -0.66
N ASP A 86 -18.30 4.70 0.60
CA ASP A 86 -18.99 5.63 1.51
C ASP A 86 -18.11 6.78 1.98
N ASN A 87 -16.78 6.67 1.84
CA ASN A 87 -15.84 7.70 2.27
C ASN A 87 -15.16 8.36 1.05
N SER A 88 -15.76 9.45 0.56
CA SER A 88 -15.27 10.14 -0.63
C SER A 88 -13.85 10.73 -0.49
N ASN A 89 -13.43 11.05 0.73
CA ASN A 89 -12.15 11.72 1.01
C ASN A 89 -11.08 10.76 1.55
N LEU A 90 -11.36 9.44 1.57
CA LEU A 90 -10.46 8.45 2.18
C LEU A 90 -9.05 8.51 1.60
N PHE A 91 -8.91 8.71 0.30
CA PHE A 91 -7.62 8.76 -0.40
C PHE A 91 -7.08 10.17 -0.64
N ASP A 92 -7.70 11.20 -0.05
CA ASP A 92 -7.17 12.56 -0.15
C ASP A 92 -5.89 12.69 0.70
N ASN A 93 -4.82 13.15 0.06
CA ASN A 93 -3.53 13.36 0.73
C ASN A 93 -3.57 14.41 1.84
N LYS A 94 -4.56 15.30 1.79
CA LYS A 94 -4.71 16.39 2.76
C LYS A 94 -5.53 15.99 3.98
N VAL A 95 -6.21 14.85 3.93
CA VAL A 95 -7.09 14.37 4.99
C VAL A 95 -6.41 13.23 5.72
N SER A 96 -6.29 13.33 7.03
CA SER A 96 -5.85 12.20 7.87
C SER A 96 -6.96 11.17 7.99
N VAL A 97 -6.59 9.91 8.16
CA VAL A 97 -7.57 8.86 8.52
C VAL A 97 -8.19 9.23 9.85
N ASP A 98 -9.51 9.24 9.92
CA ASP A 98 -10.23 9.50 11.17
C ASP A 98 -10.30 8.25 12.06
N ASP A 99 -10.52 8.44 13.36
CA ASP A 99 -10.56 7.37 14.35
C ASP A 99 -11.64 6.32 14.05
N LYS A 100 -12.75 6.72 13.43
CA LYS A 100 -13.84 5.81 13.05
C LYS A 100 -13.40 4.87 11.93
N THR A 101 -12.73 5.40 10.92
CA THR A 101 -12.18 4.62 9.82
C THR A 101 -11.08 3.69 10.29
N ASP A 102 -10.17 4.18 11.14
CA ASP A 102 -9.08 3.37 11.73
C ASP A 102 -9.65 2.21 12.57
N LEU A 103 -10.65 2.48 13.40
CA LEU A 103 -11.36 1.46 14.18
C LEU A 103 -12.08 0.44 13.28
N ALA A 104 -12.73 0.88 12.21
CA ALA A 104 -13.42 -0.03 11.29
C ALA A 104 -12.43 -0.98 10.58
N ILE A 105 -11.28 -0.48 10.15
CA ILE A 105 -10.21 -1.27 9.56
C ILE A 105 -9.66 -2.26 10.58
N TYR A 106 -9.44 -1.84 11.82
CA TYR A 106 -9.00 -2.72 12.89
C TYR A 106 -9.99 -3.85 13.13
N GLN A 107 -11.27 -3.53 13.32
CA GLN A 107 -12.33 -4.52 13.54
C GLN A 107 -12.45 -5.48 12.35
N TRP A 108 -12.24 -5.00 11.14
CA TRP A 108 -12.22 -5.84 9.96
C TRP A 108 -11.08 -6.87 10.03
N LYS A 109 -9.88 -6.48 10.43
CA LYS A 109 -8.74 -7.42 10.58
C LYS A 109 -8.97 -8.43 11.69
N GLU A 110 -9.46 -8.00 12.85
CA GLU A 110 -9.78 -8.87 13.97
C GLU A 110 -10.83 -9.93 13.58
N TYR A 111 -11.91 -9.52 12.90
CA TYR A 111 -12.94 -10.46 12.44
C TYR A 111 -12.37 -11.48 11.44
N ALA A 112 -11.54 -11.04 10.51
CA ALA A 112 -10.89 -11.91 9.54
C ALA A 112 -10.05 -12.99 10.23
N LEU A 113 -9.27 -12.60 11.23
CA LEU A 113 -8.43 -13.51 11.99
C LEU A 113 -9.24 -14.46 12.89
N GLU A 114 -10.12 -13.89 13.70
CA GLU A 114 -10.78 -14.65 14.79
C GLU A 114 -11.98 -15.46 14.29
N GLN A 115 -12.77 -14.89 13.39
CA GLN A 115 -14.03 -15.52 12.95
C GLN A 115 -13.85 -16.29 11.63
N LEU A 116 -13.14 -15.70 10.64
CA LEU A 116 -12.93 -16.38 9.36
C LEU A 116 -11.69 -17.27 9.36
N ARG A 117 -10.87 -17.21 10.41
CA ARG A 117 -9.64 -17.99 10.55
C ARG A 117 -8.65 -17.77 9.41
N TRP A 118 -8.67 -16.59 8.85
CA TRP A 118 -7.68 -16.23 7.85
C TRP A 118 -6.30 -16.10 8.51
N ASP A 119 -5.29 -16.54 7.79
CA ASP A 119 -3.93 -16.30 8.23
C ASP A 119 -3.51 -14.84 7.96
N HIS A 120 -2.43 -14.46 8.59
CA HIS A 120 -1.91 -13.11 8.48
C HIS A 120 -1.45 -12.78 7.05
N GLU A 121 -0.95 -13.76 6.29
CA GLU A 121 -0.50 -13.59 4.91
C GLU A 121 -1.67 -13.19 4.01
N LEU A 122 -2.82 -13.84 4.17
CA LEU A 122 -4.03 -13.53 3.43
C LEU A 122 -4.57 -12.13 3.79
N ILE A 123 -4.64 -11.81 5.09
CA ILE A 123 -5.08 -10.48 5.56
C ILE A 123 -4.17 -9.40 4.98
N PHE A 124 -2.84 -9.57 5.09
CA PHE A 124 -1.86 -8.67 4.48
C PHE A 124 -2.10 -8.50 2.98
N SER A 125 -2.29 -9.61 2.28
CA SER A 125 -2.46 -9.65 0.83
C SER A 125 -3.72 -8.92 0.36
N ILE A 126 -4.74 -8.83 1.20
CA ILE A 126 -5.99 -8.13 0.87
C ILE A 126 -5.90 -6.63 1.18
N ILE A 127 -5.35 -6.24 2.33
CA ILE A 127 -5.50 -4.86 2.82
C ILE A 127 -4.20 -4.03 2.80
N LYS A 128 -3.02 -4.66 2.73
CA LYS A 128 -1.72 -3.96 2.80
C LYS A 128 -1.08 -3.66 1.44
N THR A 129 -1.63 -4.20 0.37
CA THR A 129 -1.12 -3.98 -0.98
C THR A 129 -2.24 -3.97 -2.01
N PRO A 130 -2.22 -3.07 -3.00
CA PRO A 130 -3.18 -3.06 -4.09
C PRO A 130 -2.92 -4.15 -5.14
N GLU A 131 -1.86 -4.97 -4.99
CA GLU A 131 -1.56 -6.08 -5.89
C GLU A 131 -2.68 -7.13 -5.91
N LYS A 132 -2.91 -7.73 -7.06
CA LYS A 132 -3.94 -8.76 -7.25
C LYS A 132 -3.52 -10.08 -6.62
N LEU A 133 -4.50 -10.80 -6.10
CA LEU A 133 -4.33 -12.18 -5.69
C LEU A 133 -4.45 -13.12 -6.90
N ASN A 134 -3.68 -14.21 -6.88
CA ASN A 134 -3.84 -15.30 -7.83
C ASN A 134 -5.03 -16.21 -7.43
N ALA A 135 -5.34 -17.22 -8.26
CA ALA A 135 -6.43 -18.15 -8.00
C ALA A 135 -6.30 -18.92 -6.66
N ASN A 136 -5.09 -19.03 -6.12
CA ASN A 136 -4.83 -19.66 -4.83
C ASN A 136 -4.91 -18.67 -3.66
N LYS A 137 -5.45 -17.46 -3.86
CA LYS A 137 -5.56 -16.38 -2.89
C LYS A 137 -4.21 -15.88 -2.34
N LYS A 138 -3.14 -15.98 -3.14
CA LYS A 138 -1.78 -15.56 -2.77
C LYS A 138 -1.31 -14.42 -3.66
N LEU A 139 -0.46 -13.55 -3.09
CA LEU A 139 0.26 -12.53 -3.87
C LEU A 139 1.29 -13.18 -4.80
N ASP A 140 1.48 -12.57 -5.97
CA ASP A 140 2.68 -12.80 -6.75
C ASP A 140 3.84 -12.01 -6.14
N THR A 141 4.69 -12.72 -5.40
CA THR A 141 5.84 -12.10 -4.71
C THR A 141 7.02 -11.81 -5.64
N SER A 142 6.91 -12.09 -6.95
CA SER A 142 8.00 -11.86 -7.91
C SER A 142 8.38 -10.38 -7.99
N LEU A 143 7.41 -9.48 -7.92
CA LEU A 143 7.62 -8.03 -7.92
C LEU A 143 8.39 -7.51 -6.70
N TYR A 144 8.36 -8.23 -5.58
CA TYR A 144 9.05 -7.88 -4.34
C TYR A 144 10.48 -8.43 -4.27
N LYS A 145 10.88 -9.27 -5.24
CA LYS A 145 12.21 -9.89 -5.31
C LYS A 145 13.25 -9.06 -6.08
N THR A 146 12.92 -7.86 -6.50
CA THR A 146 13.84 -6.98 -7.24
C THR A 146 15.06 -6.60 -6.38
N PRO A 147 16.24 -6.41 -7.00
CA PRO A 147 17.51 -6.14 -6.31
C PRO A 147 17.54 -4.91 -5.40
N ALA A 148 16.53 -4.04 -5.49
CA ALA A 148 16.38 -2.89 -4.58
C ALA A 148 16.28 -3.29 -3.10
N THR A 149 15.84 -4.52 -2.80
CA THR A 149 15.83 -5.09 -1.44
C THR A 149 17.14 -5.71 -1.02
N LYS A 150 18.06 -6.02 -1.97
CA LYS A 150 19.37 -6.60 -1.65
C LYS A 150 20.45 -5.57 -1.29
N ASN A 151 20.25 -4.29 -1.58
CA ASN A 151 21.26 -3.25 -1.36
C ASN A 151 21.18 -2.55 0.00
N ASN A 152 20.45 -3.12 0.97
CA ASN A 152 20.39 -2.57 2.34
C ASN A 152 21.62 -2.91 3.20
N SER A 153 22.66 -3.56 2.64
CA SER A 153 23.86 -3.98 3.39
C SER A 153 25.17 -3.37 2.92
N GLU A 154 25.18 -2.48 1.94
CA GLU A 154 26.37 -1.71 1.63
C GLU A 154 26.13 -0.22 1.81
N SER A 155 26.80 0.30 2.81
CA SER A 155 26.91 1.71 3.17
C SER A 155 27.63 2.50 2.06
N ASP A 156 26.93 2.79 0.97
CA ASP A 156 27.32 3.89 0.11
C ASP A 156 26.71 5.16 0.69
N GLY A 157 27.54 6.02 1.26
CA GLY A 157 27.19 7.14 2.15
C GLY A 157 26.25 8.21 1.58
N ASN A 158 25.50 7.93 0.51
CA ASN A 158 24.58 8.87 -0.13
C ASN A 158 23.20 8.28 -0.50
N LYS A 159 22.87 7.03 -0.09
CA LYS A 159 21.54 6.46 -0.31
C LYS A 159 20.76 6.49 0.99
N GLN A 160 19.83 7.41 1.10
CA GLN A 160 18.90 7.43 2.22
C GLN A 160 17.97 6.21 2.16
N PRO A 161 17.73 5.55 3.30
CA PRO A 161 16.85 4.40 3.36
C PRO A 161 15.41 4.80 2.99
N LEU A 162 14.77 3.97 2.16
CA LEU A 162 13.37 4.13 1.76
C LEU A 162 12.47 3.82 2.95
N CYS A 163 11.68 4.80 3.39
CA CYS A 163 10.62 4.53 4.33
C CYS A 163 9.50 3.72 3.65
N ASN A 164 9.18 2.58 4.22
CA ASN A 164 8.28 1.61 3.64
C ASN A 164 7.23 1.06 4.62
N CYS A 165 7.13 1.66 5.81
CA CYS A 165 6.11 1.32 6.80
C CYS A 165 5.68 2.54 7.62
N ASN A 166 4.55 2.41 8.32
CA ASN A 166 4.10 3.39 9.31
C ASN A 166 4.23 2.80 10.72
N SER A 167 5.06 3.43 11.57
CA SER A 167 5.32 3.00 12.93
C SER A 167 4.21 3.37 13.93
N ASN A 168 3.30 4.27 13.56
CA ASN A 168 2.20 4.78 14.39
C ASN A 168 0.87 4.04 14.12
N GLU A 169 0.85 3.07 13.22
CA GLU A 169 -0.34 2.26 12.99
C GLU A 169 -0.73 1.57 14.29
N SER A 170 -1.95 1.79 14.75
CA SER A 170 -2.40 1.49 16.11
C SER A 170 -2.39 0.00 16.45
N HIS A 171 -2.30 -0.86 15.45
CA HIS A 171 -2.22 -2.31 15.63
C HIS A 171 -1.04 -2.85 14.86
N LYS A 172 0.01 -3.16 15.58
CA LYS A 172 1.35 -3.57 15.13
C LYS A 172 1.42 -4.90 14.35
N TRP A 173 0.37 -5.24 13.67
CA TRP A 173 0.29 -6.41 12.82
C TRP A 173 0.82 -6.07 11.43
N PHE A 174 1.94 -6.69 11.06
CA PHE A 174 2.50 -6.55 9.72
C PHE A 174 2.68 -5.10 9.26
N LEU A 175 3.36 -4.32 10.07
CA LEU A 175 3.81 -2.98 9.68
C LEU A 175 4.75 -3.02 8.47
N CYS A 176 5.37 -4.17 8.26
CA CYS A 176 6.33 -4.45 7.21
C CYS A 176 5.84 -5.58 6.30
N SER A 177 6.53 -5.84 5.19
CA SER A 177 6.23 -6.94 4.28
C SER A 177 6.32 -8.29 5.02
N LEU A 178 5.83 -9.37 4.39
CA LEU A 178 5.88 -10.75 4.88
C LEU A 178 7.26 -11.23 5.36
N TRP A 179 8.32 -10.50 5.02
CA TRP A 179 9.73 -10.86 5.29
C TRP A 179 10.37 -10.04 6.40
N PHE A 180 9.76 -8.93 6.84
CA PHE A 180 10.29 -8.04 7.85
C PHE A 180 9.27 -7.85 8.96
N HIS A 181 9.69 -8.02 10.21
CA HIS A 181 8.76 -8.11 11.34
C HIS A 181 8.63 -6.81 12.13
N LYS A 182 9.49 -5.83 11.90
CA LYS A 182 9.51 -4.60 12.70
C LYS A 182 9.62 -3.36 11.84
N CYS A 183 8.78 -2.37 12.13
CA CYS A 183 8.89 -1.03 11.59
C CYS A 183 9.61 -0.15 12.61
N HIS A 184 10.80 0.31 12.26
CA HIS A 184 11.56 1.27 13.07
C HIS A 184 11.35 2.68 12.55
N ILE A 185 11.07 3.60 13.47
CA ILE A 185 10.97 5.03 13.14
C ILE A 185 12.29 5.45 12.50
N GLY A 186 12.22 5.90 11.25
CA GLY A 186 13.35 6.37 10.48
C GLY A 186 13.31 7.87 10.25
N VAL A 187 14.46 8.44 9.93
CA VAL A 187 14.53 9.81 9.42
C VAL A 187 14.14 9.77 7.93
N CYS A 188 12.84 9.90 7.66
CA CYS A 188 12.31 9.93 6.30
C CYS A 188 12.22 11.38 5.83
N GLU A 189 12.94 11.74 4.79
CA GLU A 189 12.82 13.08 4.17
C GLU A 189 11.53 13.23 3.38
N VAL A 190 11.02 12.14 2.84
CA VAL A 190 9.78 12.09 2.07
C VAL A 190 8.76 11.28 2.84
N ARG A 191 7.65 11.91 3.18
CA ARG A 191 6.49 11.27 3.79
C ARG A 191 5.39 11.16 2.75
N SER A 192 5.34 10.04 2.06
CA SER A 192 4.28 9.73 1.12
C SER A 192 3.18 8.91 1.80
N LYS A 193 1.93 9.06 1.37
CA LYS A 193 0.82 8.20 1.79
C LYS A 193 0.76 6.98 0.86
N ASP A 194 1.55 5.99 1.17
CA ASP A 194 1.59 4.70 0.48
C ASP A 194 2.02 3.57 1.42
N CYS A 195 1.73 3.73 2.71
CA CYS A 195 1.99 2.74 3.75
C CYS A 195 0.73 2.39 4.54
N GLY A 196 0.81 1.29 5.29
CA GLY A 196 -0.27 0.84 6.15
C GLY A 196 -1.44 0.22 5.39
N ASP A 197 -2.57 0.07 6.09
CA ASP A 197 -3.78 -0.49 5.53
C ASP A 197 -4.34 0.43 4.44
N LEU A 198 -4.72 -0.16 3.30
CA LEU A 198 -5.20 0.54 2.10
C LEU A 198 -4.27 1.66 1.62
N TRP A 199 -3.00 1.64 2.02
CA TRP A 199 -2.02 2.71 1.77
C TRP A 199 -2.51 4.11 2.15
N LEU A 200 -3.20 4.21 3.27
CA LEU A 200 -3.80 5.45 3.76
C LEU A 200 -2.87 6.26 4.67
N TYR A 201 -1.77 5.67 5.11
CA TYR A 201 -0.88 6.26 6.12
C TYR A 201 0.43 6.73 5.52
N GLU A 202 1.03 7.71 6.17
CA GLU A 202 2.37 8.17 5.80
C GLU A 202 3.43 7.12 6.13
N CYS A 203 4.39 6.95 5.23
CA CYS A 203 5.56 6.12 5.49
C CYS A 203 6.54 6.91 6.38
N ASN A 204 6.71 6.49 7.63
CA ASN A 204 7.58 7.17 8.61
C ASN A 204 8.64 6.24 9.22
N GLY A 205 8.73 5.02 8.75
CA GLY A 205 9.62 4.00 9.29
C GLY A 205 10.24 3.09 8.24
N LEU A 206 11.23 2.33 8.69
CA LEU A 206 11.94 1.33 7.92
C LEU A 206 11.58 -0.07 8.42
N CYS A 207 11.27 -0.96 7.49
CA CYS A 207 11.13 -2.38 7.77
C CYS A 207 12.52 -3.02 7.95
N VAL A 208 12.73 -3.69 9.10
CA VAL A 208 13.96 -4.42 9.46
C VAL A 208 13.65 -5.82 9.96
#